data_55025926209a8b5818e7d56dac56d02b
#
_entry.id   55025926209a8b5818e7d56dac56d02b
#
_cell.length_a   1.000
_cell.length_b   1.000
_cell.length_c   1.000
_cell.angle_alpha   90.00
_cell.angle_beta   90.00
_cell.angle_gamma   90.00
#
_symmetry.space_group_name_H-M   'P 1'
#
loop_
_entity.id
_entity.type
_entity.pdbx_description
1 polymer ?
#
loop_
_entity_poly.entity_id
_entity_poly.type
_entity_poly.pdbx_seq_one_letter_code
_entity_poly.pdbx_strand_id
1 'polypeptide(L)'
;MFKNYTKFNTNGLIKPFVSLLVMGCSALGLKAQLSGSYTINPLGTATSTNFTSLASFVTSLNTNGVSGKVTATFLNNETTTQNITFGSIKGASSTNTINIDGKGYKFSSSVTYLMGSTTTSASNSEVIRFTATDYVNISNLVIENSNSAVNSRVIRFESNGTDACTYVNLDACTMQFSAIASGSTAGGAYVVYGSSATSIFTYPSYVVAQNTTVSNCLMRTTNSNSPGPTYGILDCGSSSYFSSTVNGNTFKGNTIQNFYYYGIYLNYVNGETVEGNDLSRANATSNNAYSYLYGIYSYYSYGIQIVKNNVHDLPFKGATGTAGSYYVYGIYTYYNRPSSARSSFVDNNIVEKCLSYYYFYGIYSYYSYNHSVSGNKVRNNSNYAYYFYGIYSYFDQLIKLNSNQVDTNNNDGYYFYGMEIGYASGSANECNDNKIRFNKNNNSSYGYGLYGIDMYNYSGTANWKIER
;
A
#
# COMPACT_ATOMS: atom_id res chain seq x y z
N MET A 1 -49.17 66.14 49.30
CA MET A 1 -48.88 65.43 48.07
C MET A 1 -47.83 64.35 48.41
N PHE A 2 -48.29 63.14 48.78
CA PHE A 2 -47.43 62.07 49.28
C PHE A 2 -47.16 61.08 48.14
N LYS A 3 -45.86 60.83 47.83
CA LYS A 3 -45.48 59.78 46.94
C LYS A 3 -45.20 58.50 47.74
N ASN A 4 -46.00 57.50 47.57
CA ASN A 4 -45.77 56.13 48.09
C ASN A 4 -44.76 55.43 47.19
N TYR A 5 -43.62 55.03 47.76
CA TYR A 5 -42.67 54.09 47.14
C TYR A 5 -42.98 52.68 47.64
N THR A 6 -43.47 51.85 46.75
CA THR A 6 -43.57 50.38 47.01
C THR A 6 -42.21 49.75 46.84
N LYS A 7 -41.69 49.19 47.95
CA LYS A 7 -40.48 48.35 47.88
C LYS A 7 -40.83 47.02 47.25
N PHE A 8 -40.26 46.72 46.07
CA PHE A 8 -40.27 45.39 45.51
C PHE A 8 -39.28 44.49 46.26
N ASN A 9 -39.77 43.41 46.86
CA ASN A 9 -38.98 42.41 47.56
C ASN A 9 -38.46 41.36 46.58
N THR A 10 -37.19 41.45 46.21
CA THR A 10 -36.52 40.64 45.16
C THR A 10 -36.03 39.28 45.68
N ASN A 11 -36.29 38.89 46.93
CA ASN A 11 -35.70 37.71 47.52
C ASN A 11 -36.36 36.36 47.19
N GLY A 12 -37.46 36.36 46.41
CA GLY A 12 -38.24 35.14 46.10
C GLY A 12 -37.96 34.50 44.73
N LEU A 13 -37.34 35.22 43.81
CA LEU A 13 -37.23 34.77 42.40
C LEU A 13 -35.84 34.26 41.97
N ILE A 14 -34.80 34.48 42.77
CA ILE A 14 -33.43 34.12 42.40
C ILE A 14 -33.11 32.65 42.70
N LYS A 15 -33.68 32.05 43.75
CA LYS A 15 -33.36 30.66 44.10
C LYS A 15 -33.81 29.58 43.09
N PRO A 16 -34.98 29.63 42.48
CA PRO A 16 -35.37 28.61 41.49
C PRO A 16 -34.60 28.76 40.17
N PHE A 17 -34.15 29.96 39.78
CA PHE A 17 -33.39 30.15 38.53
C PHE A 17 -31.95 29.63 38.61
N VAL A 18 -31.28 29.76 39.76
CA VAL A 18 -29.95 29.19 39.99
C VAL A 18 -29.98 27.68 40.06
N SER A 19 -31.01 27.07 40.64
CA SER A 19 -31.19 25.63 40.68
C SER A 19 -31.52 25.05 39.28
N LEU A 20 -32.28 25.78 38.46
CA LEU A 20 -32.59 25.34 37.08
C LEU A 20 -31.35 25.46 36.14
N LEU A 21 -30.51 26.47 36.37
CA LEU A 21 -29.27 26.64 35.60
C LEU A 21 -28.22 25.58 35.97
N VAL A 22 -28.11 25.19 37.24
CA VAL A 22 -27.24 24.11 37.69
C VAL A 22 -27.74 22.75 37.24
N MET A 23 -29.04 22.49 37.22
CA MET A 23 -29.61 21.28 36.64
C MET A 23 -29.51 21.22 35.13
N GLY A 24 -29.57 22.35 34.42
CA GLY A 24 -29.36 22.41 32.97
C GLY A 24 -27.93 22.14 32.52
N CYS A 25 -26.94 22.49 33.34
CA CYS A 25 -25.52 22.16 33.05
C CYS A 25 -25.11 20.73 33.36
N SER A 26 -25.87 20.03 34.22
CA SER A 26 -25.59 18.62 34.54
C SER A 26 -26.14 17.62 33.50
N ALA A 27 -26.96 18.09 32.53
CA ALA A 27 -27.53 17.24 31.48
C ALA A 27 -26.74 17.25 30.15
N LEU A 28 -25.73 18.10 30.02
CA LEU A 28 -24.72 17.96 29.00
C LEU A 28 -23.72 16.92 29.51
N GLY A 29 -24.03 15.65 29.35
CA GLY A 29 -23.13 14.55 29.69
C GLY A 29 -21.85 14.70 28.90
N LEU A 30 -20.86 15.39 29.49
CA LEU A 30 -19.49 15.38 29.03
C LEU A 30 -19.03 13.91 29.15
N LYS A 31 -19.15 13.17 28.06
CA LYS A 31 -18.60 11.83 28.01
C LYS A 31 -17.09 11.96 28.19
N ALA A 32 -16.54 11.22 29.17
CA ALA A 32 -15.12 11.27 29.46
C ALA A 32 -14.33 10.79 28.24
N GLN A 33 -13.30 11.55 27.88
CA GLN A 33 -12.33 11.15 26.86
C GLN A 33 -11.62 9.85 27.34
N LEU A 34 -11.26 8.99 26.39
CA LEU A 34 -10.61 7.73 26.69
C LEU A 34 -9.14 7.96 27.09
N SER A 35 -8.68 7.20 28.07
CA SER A 35 -7.28 7.08 28.44
C SER A 35 -7.05 5.79 29.20
N GLY A 36 -5.85 5.21 29.13
CA GLY A 36 -5.50 3.97 29.83
C GLY A 36 -5.82 2.71 29.03
N SER A 37 -6.09 1.62 29.75
CA SER A 37 -6.17 0.27 29.18
C SER A 37 -7.61 -0.22 29.06
N TYR A 38 -7.92 -0.82 27.94
CA TYR A 38 -9.23 -1.39 27.59
C TYR A 38 -9.07 -2.80 27.02
N THR A 39 -10.15 -3.55 27.03
CA THR A 39 -10.26 -4.84 26.33
C THR A 39 -11.37 -4.80 25.28
N ILE A 40 -11.19 -5.60 24.23
CA ILE A 40 -12.21 -5.88 23.22
C ILE A 40 -12.52 -7.37 23.37
N ASN A 41 -13.67 -7.67 23.97
CA ASN A 41 -14.07 -9.04 24.24
C ASN A 41 -15.53 -9.29 23.82
N PRO A 42 -15.74 -9.82 22.60
CA PRO A 42 -17.08 -10.11 22.08
C PRO A 42 -17.88 -11.12 22.92
N LEU A 43 -17.21 -11.95 23.72
CA LEU A 43 -17.84 -12.94 24.60
C LEU A 43 -18.03 -12.42 26.04
N GLY A 44 -17.55 -11.22 26.33
CA GLY A 44 -17.65 -10.62 27.65
C GLY A 44 -18.84 -9.67 27.80
N THR A 45 -19.04 -9.21 29.03
CA THR A 45 -20.04 -8.16 29.34
C THR A 45 -19.39 -6.78 29.14
N ALA A 46 -20.13 -5.82 28.59
CA ALA A 46 -19.69 -4.42 28.50
C ALA A 46 -19.51 -3.82 29.89
N THR A 47 -18.34 -3.17 30.09
CA THR A 47 -17.99 -2.44 31.32
C THR A 47 -17.37 -1.09 30.97
N SER A 48 -16.93 -0.34 31.93
CA SER A 48 -16.18 0.90 31.70
C SER A 48 -14.82 0.68 30.97
N THR A 49 -14.26 -0.52 31.05
CA THR A 49 -12.96 -0.88 30.45
C THR A 49 -13.03 -2.04 29.46
N ASN A 50 -14.19 -2.67 29.29
CA ASN A 50 -14.40 -3.74 28.33
C ASN A 50 -15.45 -3.36 27.28
N PHE A 51 -15.04 -3.38 26.01
CA PHE A 51 -15.91 -3.24 24.86
C PHE A 51 -16.26 -4.61 24.29
N THR A 52 -17.52 -4.82 23.93
CA THR A 52 -17.97 -6.10 23.35
C THR A 52 -17.76 -6.19 21.84
N SER A 53 -17.18 -5.17 21.22
CA SER A 53 -16.82 -5.17 19.78
C SER A 53 -15.79 -4.09 19.47
N LEU A 54 -15.02 -4.28 18.39
CA LEU A 54 -14.17 -3.24 17.83
C LEU A 54 -15.02 -2.02 17.38
N ALA A 55 -16.21 -2.26 16.85
CA ALA A 55 -17.13 -1.19 16.45
C ALA A 55 -17.51 -0.29 17.62
N SER A 56 -17.87 -0.86 18.77
CA SER A 56 -18.23 -0.08 19.97
C SER A 56 -17.05 0.71 20.53
N PHE A 57 -15.84 0.13 20.52
CA PHE A 57 -14.60 0.80 20.91
C PHE A 57 -14.31 1.99 20.00
N VAL A 58 -14.33 1.79 18.68
CA VAL A 58 -14.04 2.84 17.69
C VAL A 58 -15.11 3.94 17.71
N THR A 59 -16.39 3.58 17.90
CA THR A 59 -17.46 4.57 18.08
C THR A 59 -17.18 5.45 19.32
N SER A 60 -16.70 4.85 20.42
CA SER A 60 -16.34 5.60 21.61
C SER A 60 -15.14 6.53 21.39
N LEU A 61 -14.10 6.09 20.64
CA LEU A 61 -12.98 6.93 20.24
C LEU A 61 -13.44 8.13 19.39
N ASN A 62 -14.22 7.87 18.35
CA ASN A 62 -14.70 8.91 17.42
C ASN A 62 -15.59 9.94 18.13
N THR A 63 -16.39 9.49 19.11
CA THR A 63 -17.35 10.35 19.80
C THR A 63 -16.72 11.16 20.93
N ASN A 64 -15.89 10.50 21.73
CA ASN A 64 -15.37 11.08 22.98
C ASN A 64 -13.95 11.65 22.82
N GLY A 65 -13.18 11.14 21.87
CA GLY A 65 -11.76 11.45 21.73
C GLY A 65 -10.92 10.81 22.84
N VAL A 66 -9.68 11.26 22.93
CA VAL A 66 -8.69 10.76 23.91
C VAL A 66 -8.09 11.91 24.73
N SER A 67 -7.79 11.67 26.00
CA SER A 67 -7.08 12.61 26.91
C SER A 67 -5.72 12.10 27.35
N GLY A 68 -5.35 10.91 26.91
CA GLY A 68 -4.07 10.26 27.19
C GLY A 68 -3.87 9.08 26.25
N LYS A 69 -2.77 8.36 26.44
CA LYS A 69 -2.51 7.11 25.70
C LYS A 69 -3.62 6.10 25.96
N VAL A 70 -4.14 5.51 24.88
CA VAL A 70 -5.15 4.44 24.93
C VAL A 70 -4.52 3.14 24.43
N THR A 71 -4.75 2.05 25.17
CA THR A 71 -4.37 0.69 24.74
C THR A 71 -5.59 -0.21 24.81
N ALA A 72 -5.95 -0.87 23.70
CA ALA A 72 -7.03 -1.85 23.64
C ALA A 72 -6.48 -3.21 23.22
N THR A 73 -6.86 -4.26 23.93
CA THR A 73 -6.37 -5.62 23.69
C THR A 73 -7.54 -6.54 23.34
N PHE A 74 -7.44 -7.25 22.21
CA PHE A 74 -8.39 -8.30 21.87
C PHE A 74 -8.24 -9.49 22.82
N LEU A 75 -9.36 -10.05 23.24
CA LEU A 75 -9.41 -11.27 24.07
C LEU A 75 -10.07 -12.45 23.36
N ASN A 76 -10.76 -12.21 22.25
CA ASN A 76 -11.41 -13.25 21.44
C ASN A 76 -11.54 -12.81 19.98
N ASN A 77 -11.82 -13.77 19.07
CA ASN A 77 -12.16 -13.49 17.69
C ASN A 77 -13.50 -12.73 17.62
N GLU A 78 -13.58 -11.86 16.64
CA GLU A 78 -14.81 -11.08 16.34
C GLU A 78 -15.22 -11.28 14.89
N THR A 79 -16.51 -11.47 14.65
CA THR A 79 -17.12 -11.50 13.31
C THR A 79 -18.24 -10.50 13.26
N THR A 80 -18.29 -9.69 12.19
CA THR A 80 -19.28 -8.63 12.01
C THR A 80 -19.76 -8.55 10.56
N THR A 81 -20.87 -7.84 10.35
CA THR A 81 -21.37 -7.44 9.02
C THR A 81 -21.19 -5.94 8.79
N GLN A 82 -20.39 -5.27 9.61
CA GLN A 82 -20.15 -3.84 9.54
C GLN A 82 -18.70 -3.55 9.15
N ASN A 83 -18.46 -2.43 8.50
CA ASN A 83 -17.13 -1.87 8.41
C ASN A 83 -16.80 -1.04 9.67
N ILE A 84 -15.53 -0.94 9.97
CA ILE A 84 -15.02 -0.12 11.06
C ILE A 84 -14.42 1.14 10.45
N THR A 85 -14.92 2.31 10.86
CA THR A 85 -14.40 3.59 10.38
C THR A 85 -13.79 4.36 11.55
N PHE A 86 -12.47 4.51 11.52
CA PHE A 86 -11.76 5.48 12.34
C PHE A 86 -11.88 6.84 11.67
N GLY A 87 -12.45 7.81 12.39
CA GLY A 87 -12.53 9.20 11.97
C GLY A 87 -11.42 10.05 12.56
N SER A 88 -11.56 11.35 12.51
CA SER A 88 -10.72 12.29 13.24
C SER A 88 -10.99 12.15 14.74
N ILE A 89 -10.01 11.67 15.50
CA ILE A 89 -10.13 11.40 16.93
C ILE A 89 -9.59 12.59 17.70
N LYS A 90 -10.48 13.34 18.35
CA LYS A 90 -10.11 14.52 19.15
C LYS A 90 -9.09 14.16 20.23
N GLY A 91 -7.98 14.90 20.29
CA GLY A 91 -6.93 14.73 21.30
C GLY A 91 -5.87 13.70 20.95
N ALA A 92 -6.01 12.95 19.85
CA ALA A 92 -4.96 12.09 19.33
C ALA A 92 -3.71 12.91 18.98
N SER A 93 -2.55 12.41 19.38
CA SER A 93 -1.26 13.08 19.17
C SER A 93 -0.11 12.09 19.38
N SER A 94 1.12 12.52 19.18
CA SER A 94 2.32 11.70 19.43
C SER A 94 2.45 11.21 20.87
N THR A 95 1.81 11.88 21.84
CA THR A 95 1.75 11.48 23.26
C THR A 95 0.48 10.72 23.62
N ASN A 96 -0.62 11.02 22.92
CA ASN A 96 -1.93 10.41 23.14
C ASN A 96 -2.27 9.45 22.00
N THR A 97 -1.45 8.43 21.83
CA THR A 97 -1.62 7.42 20.77
C THR A 97 -2.72 6.42 21.12
N ILE A 98 -3.38 5.91 20.10
CA ILE A 98 -4.34 4.80 20.20
C ILE A 98 -3.62 3.53 19.74
N ASN A 99 -3.52 2.53 20.63
CA ASN A 99 -2.82 1.28 20.35
C ASN A 99 -3.78 0.12 20.49
N ILE A 100 -3.94 -0.68 19.44
CA ILE A 100 -4.80 -1.86 19.40
C ILE A 100 -3.90 -3.08 19.21
N ASP A 101 -3.89 -3.98 20.18
CA ASP A 101 -3.15 -5.24 20.10
C ASP A 101 -4.13 -6.40 19.89
N GLY A 102 -4.05 -7.00 18.71
CA GLY A 102 -4.89 -8.12 18.31
C GLY A 102 -4.56 -9.44 19.00
N LYS A 103 -3.36 -9.60 19.58
CA LYS A 103 -2.89 -10.86 20.20
C LYS A 103 -3.00 -12.10 19.30
N GLY A 104 -3.04 -11.93 17.99
CA GLY A 104 -3.26 -13.01 17.03
C GLY A 104 -4.73 -13.38 16.83
N TYR A 105 -5.66 -12.73 17.52
CA TYR A 105 -7.09 -12.93 17.28
C TYR A 105 -7.52 -12.40 15.93
N LYS A 106 -8.64 -12.92 15.43
CA LYS A 106 -9.19 -12.57 14.12
C LYS A 106 -10.38 -11.62 14.26
N PHE A 107 -10.33 -10.53 13.50
CA PHE A 107 -11.45 -9.66 13.21
C PHE A 107 -11.88 -9.89 11.76
N SER A 108 -13.07 -10.44 11.54
CA SER A 108 -13.62 -10.77 10.22
C SER A 108 -14.86 -9.96 9.93
N SER A 109 -14.94 -9.38 8.73
CA SER A 109 -16.13 -8.67 8.27
C SER A 109 -16.61 -9.19 6.92
N SER A 110 -17.92 -9.42 6.81
CA SER A 110 -18.62 -9.74 5.55
C SER A 110 -19.38 -8.56 4.97
N VAL A 111 -19.04 -7.35 5.37
CA VAL A 111 -19.74 -6.13 4.97
C VAL A 111 -19.83 -5.96 3.45
N THR A 112 -21.00 -5.60 2.99
CA THR A 112 -21.23 -5.08 1.63
C THR A 112 -21.91 -3.74 1.76
N TYR A 113 -21.39 -2.71 1.08
CA TYR A 113 -22.04 -1.41 1.04
C TYR A 113 -21.93 -0.79 -0.36
N LEU A 114 -22.90 0.07 -0.67
CA LEU A 114 -22.90 0.85 -1.90
C LEU A 114 -22.17 2.17 -1.62
N MET A 115 -21.01 2.38 -2.23
CA MET A 115 -20.42 3.72 -2.21
C MET A 115 -21.24 4.64 -3.11
N GLY A 116 -21.78 5.70 -2.53
CA GLY A 116 -22.44 6.88 -3.08
C GLY A 116 -22.53 7.05 -4.59
N SER A 117 -23.02 6.07 -5.31
CA SER A 117 -23.24 6.14 -6.76
C SER A 117 -24.72 5.90 -7.05
N THR A 118 -25.28 6.73 -7.87
CA THR A 118 -26.59 6.59 -8.46
C THR A 118 -26.70 5.43 -9.47
N THR A 119 -25.65 4.64 -9.65
CA THR A 119 -25.62 3.49 -10.56
C THR A 119 -25.39 2.18 -9.84
N THR A 120 -26.22 1.24 -10.08
CA THR A 120 -26.61 0.03 -9.39
C THR A 120 -25.60 -1.15 -9.44
N SER A 121 -24.29 -0.98 -9.64
CA SER A 121 -23.49 -2.14 -10.05
C SER A 121 -22.18 -2.44 -9.31
N ALA A 122 -21.72 -1.65 -8.37
CA ALA A 122 -20.47 -1.96 -7.67
C ALA A 122 -20.70 -2.16 -6.18
N SER A 123 -20.86 -3.39 -5.76
CA SER A 123 -20.75 -3.73 -4.35
C SER A 123 -19.30 -3.59 -3.94
N ASN A 124 -19.04 -2.67 -3.02
CA ASN A 124 -17.76 -2.47 -2.38
C ASN A 124 -17.77 -3.14 -1.01
N SER A 125 -16.62 -3.63 -0.61
CA SER A 125 -16.43 -4.19 0.72
C SER A 125 -15.10 -3.69 1.28
N GLU A 126 -15.12 -3.17 2.49
CA GLU A 126 -13.89 -2.81 3.23
C GLU A 126 -14.06 -3.12 4.70
N VAL A 127 -13.03 -3.65 5.32
CA VAL A 127 -13.11 -4.08 6.74
C VAL A 127 -12.83 -2.91 7.66
N ILE A 128 -11.70 -2.25 7.48
CA ILE A 128 -11.30 -1.08 8.26
C ILE A 128 -11.03 0.10 7.34
N ARG A 129 -11.63 1.23 7.65
CA ARG A 129 -11.41 2.51 6.99
C ARG A 129 -10.79 3.50 7.97
N PHE A 130 -9.81 4.24 7.50
CA PHE A 130 -9.25 5.41 8.17
C PHE A 130 -9.61 6.66 7.38
N THR A 131 -10.23 7.64 8.04
CA THR A 131 -10.66 8.91 7.41
C THR A 131 -10.18 10.06 8.27
N ALA A 132 -9.22 10.83 7.80
CA ALA A 132 -8.59 11.92 8.57
C ALA A 132 -8.18 11.47 9.99
N THR A 133 -7.58 10.32 10.09
CA THR A 133 -7.26 9.62 11.34
C THR A 133 -5.79 9.74 11.65
N ASP A 134 -5.47 10.10 12.90
CA ASP A 134 -4.10 10.30 13.33
C ASP A 134 -3.71 9.40 14.51
N TYR A 135 -2.44 9.01 14.55
CA TYR A 135 -1.78 8.34 15.68
C TYR A 135 -2.45 7.06 16.16
N VAL A 136 -2.91 6.24 15.22
CA VAL A 136 -3.47 4.90 15.49
C VAL A 136 -2.45 3.83 15.13
N ASN A 137 -2.20 2.92 16.06
CA ASN A 137 -1.33 1.77 15.88
C ASN A 137 -2.16 0.49 16.06
N ILE A 138 -2.13 -0.41 15.09
CA ILE A 138 -2.75 -1.74 15.17
C ILE A 138 -1.64 -2.77 15.01
N SER A 139 -1.57 -3.71 15.94
CA SER A 139 -0.57 -4.78 15.91
C SER A 139 -1.17 -6.15 16.15
N ASN A 140 -0.51 -7.18 15.61
CA ASN A 140 -0.81 -8.60 15.86
C ASN A 140 -2.29 -8.98 15.62
N LEU A 141 -3.00 -8.30 14.73
CA LEU A 141 -4.40 -8.59 14.43
C LEU A 141 -4.53 -9.29 13.07
N VAL A 142 -5.33 -10.36 13.03
CA VAL A 142 -5.75 -10.97 11.78
C VAL A 142 -7.02 -10.25 11.29
N ILE A 143 -6.91 -9.47 10.22
CA ILE A 143 -7.99 -8.68 9.64
C ILE A 143 -8.46 -9.39 8.37
N GLU A 144 -9.69 -9.88 8.37
CA GLU A 144 -10.22 -10.68 7.28
C GLU A 144 -11.41 -10.03 6.61
N ASN A 145 -11.33 -9.88 5.28
CA ASN A 145 -12.49 -9.60 4.46
C ASN A 145 -13.07 -10.94 3.97
N SER A 146 -14.22 -11.29 4.48
CA SER A 146 -14.94 -12.52 4.12
C SER A 146 -16.01 -12.32 3.02
N ASN A 147 -16.07 -11.13 2.43
CA ASN A 147 -16.97 -10.81 1.33
C ASN A 147 -16.31 -11.10 -0.03
N SER A 148 -17.08 -11.67 -0.96
CA SER A 148 -16.67 -11.93 -2.34
C SER A 148 -16.98 -10.79 -3.33
N ALA A 149 -17.27 -9.59 -2.83
CA ALA A 149 -17.56 -8.42 -3.67
C ALA A 149 -16.39 -8.06 -4.59
N VAL A 150 -16.70 -7.52 -5.76
CA VAL A 150 -15.72 -7.22 -6.81
C VAL A 150 -14.64 -6.23 -6.35
N ASN A 151 -14.99 -5.26 -5.51
CA ASN A 151 -14.06 -4.23 -5.00
C ASN A 151 -13.79 -4.43 -3.50
N SER A 152 -13.28 -5.59 -3.13
CA SER A 152 -13.00 -5.93 -1.74
C SER A 152 -11.66 -5.36 -1.27
N ARG A 153 -11.64 -4.75 -0.09
CA ARG A 153 -10.45 -4.21 0.56
C ARG A 153 -10.40 -4.66 2.01
N VAL A 154 -9.20 -4.86 2.53
CA VAL A 154 -9.04 -5.13 3.97
C VAL A 154 -8.89 -3.80 4.70
N ILE A 155 -7.89 -3.01 4.33
CA ILE A 155 -7.62 -1.67 4.88
C ILE A 155 -7.78 -0.63 3.79
N ARG A 156 -8.48 0.47 4.10
CA ARG A 156 -8.58 1.63 3.23
C ARG A 156 -8.31 2.94 3.96
N PHE A 157 -7.55 3.80 3.31
CA PHE A 157 -7.34 5.18 3.72
C PHE A 157 -8.13 6.13 2.83
N GLU A 158 -8.72 7.11 3.46
CA GLU A 158 -9.52 8.14 2.80
C GLU A 158 -9.26 9.49 3.49
N SER A 159 -9.24 10.57 2.73
CA SER A 159 -9.23 11.93 3.29
C SER A 159 -10.67 12.45 3.37
N ASN A 160 -10.92 13.34 4.30
CA ASN A 160 -12.15 14.11 4.36
C ASN A 160 -12.18 15.31 3.39
N GLY A 161 -11.13 15.45 2.55
CA GLY A 161 -10.96 16.54 1.59
C GLY A 161 -10.08 17.68 2.07
N THR A 162 -9.79 17.77 3.35
CA THR A 162 -8.96 18.82 3.96
C THR A 162 -7.85 18.26 4.84
N ASP A 163 -8.01 17.04 5.35
CA ASP A 163 -7.11 16.41 6.32
C ASP A 163 -6.73 14.99 5.88
N ALA A 164 -5.46 14.67 5.97
CA ALA A 164 -4.91 13.36 5.66
C ALA A 164 -4.93 12.45 6.91
N CYS A 165 -4.83 11.15 6.70
CA CYS A 165 -4.48 10.25 7.80
C CYS A 165 -2.99 10.33 8.06
N THR A 166 -2.57 10.56 9.32
CA THR A 166 -1.15 10.68 9.65
C THR A 166 -0.75 9.75 10.80
N TYR A 167 0.45 9.17 10.68
CA TYR A 167 1.01 8.28 11.70
C TYR A 167 0.08 7.11 12.06
N VAL A 168 -0.58 6.51 11.07
CA VAL A 168 -1.32 5.26 11.23
C VAL A 168 -0.39 4.11 10.92
N ASN A 169 -0.16 3.23 11.89
CA ASN A 169 0.80 2.15 11.77
C ASN A 169 0.13 0.79 11.92
N LEU A 170 0.51 -0.13 11.04
CA LEU A 170 0.10 -1.54 11.06
C LEU A 170 1.37 -2.39 11.20
N ASP A 171 1.49 -3.15 12.28
CA ASP A 171 2.67 -3.99 12.51
C ASP A 171 2.27 -5.43 12.84
N ALA A 172 2.97 -6.39 12.25
CA ALA A 172 2.74 -7.82 12.46
C ALA A 172 1.27 -8.25 12.27
N CYS A 173 0.50 -7.55 11.44
CA CYS A 173 -0.88 -7.88 11.13
C CYS A 173 -0.97 -8.87 9.97
N THR A 174 -2.04 -9.67 9.93
CA THR A 174 -2.42 -10.43 8.74
C THR A 174 -3.62 -9.75 8.10
N MET A 175 -3.47 -9.31 6.84
CA MET A 175 -4.56 -8.76 6.03
C MET A 175 -4.93 -9.80 4.99
N GLN A 176 -6.13 -10.38 5.10
CA GLN A 176 -6.49 -11.50 4.25
C GLN A 176 -7.90 -11.44 3.70
N PHE A 177 -8.09 -12.18 2.60
CA PHE A 177 -9.39 -12.43 2.00
C PHE A 177 -9.71 -13.92 2.11
N SER A 178 -10.90 -14.28 2.54
CA SER A 178 -11.38 -15.65 2.53
C SER A 178 -12.02 -16.04 1.19
N ALA A 179 -12.55 -15.06 0.46
CA ALA A 179 -13.04 -15.23 -0.91
C ALA A 179 -12.85 -13.93 -1.69
N ILE A 180 -12.39 -14.05 -2.94
CA ILE A 180 -12.32 -12.91 -3.88
C ILE A 180 -13.05 -13.35 -5.14
N ALA A 181 -13.97 -12.51 -5.64
CA ALA A 181 -14.59 -12.73 -6.93
C ALA A 181 -13.53 -12.58 -8.04
N SER A 182 -13.57 -13.47 -9.02
CA SER A 182 -12.74 -13.37 -10.22
C SER A 182 -13.01 -12.05 -10.95
N GLY A 183 -11.95 -11.34 -11.34
CA GLY A 183 -12.07 -10.08 -12.10
C GLY A 183 -12.16 -8.81 -11.26
N SER A 184 -11.81 -8.85 -9.99
CA SER A 184 -11.71 -7.64 -9.15
C SER A 184 -10.63 -6.71 -9.69
N THR A 185 -11.04 -5.57 -10.23
CA THR A 185 -10.12 -4.53 -10.74
C THR A 185 -9.69 -3.52 -9.68
N ALA A 186 -10.26 -3.58 -8.48
CA ALA A 186 -10.02 -2.58 -7.43
C ALA A 186 -9.83 -3.18 -6.02
N GLY A 187 -9.67 -4.49 -5.90
CA GLY A 187 -9.44 -5.16 -4.62
C GLY A 187 -7.99 -5.02 -4.14
N GLY A 188 -7.79 -4.75 -2.86
CA GLY A 188 -6.45 -4.65 -2.29
C GLY A 188 -6.40 -4.93 -0.79
N ALA A 189 -5.27 -5.49 -0.32
CA ALA A 189 -5.12 -5.71 1.11
C ALA A 189 -4.93 -4.38 1.85
N TYR A 190 -4.08 -3.51 1.36
CA TYR A 190 -3.86 -2.16 1.85
C TYR A 190 -4.04 -1.17 0.71
N VAL A 191 -4.93 -0.20 0.85
CA VAL A 191 -5.29 0.71 -0.22
C VAL A 191 -5.37 2.15 0.30
N VAL A 192 -4.55 3.03 -0.28
CA VAL A 192 -4.60 4.48 -0.05
C VAL A 192 -5.09 5.15 -1.32
N TYR A 193 -6.27 5.76 -1.29
CA TYR A 193 -6.70 6.66 -2.34
C TYR A 193 -7.85 7.59 -1.92
N GLY A 194 -8.05 8.64 -2.71
CA GLY A 194 -8.96 9.72 -2.43
C GLY A 194 -10.43 9.31 -2.32
N SER A 195 -11.22 10.24 -1.86
CA SER A 195 -12.65 10.09 -1.60
C SER A 195 -13.43 9.66 -2.84
N SER A 196 -14.42 8.82 -2.65
CA SER A 196 -15.49 8.48 -3.61
C SER A 196 -15.09 7.77 -4.90
N ALA A 197 -13.87 7.35 -5.11
CA ALA A 197 -13.50 6.77 -6.39
C ALA A 197 -14.11 5.38 -6.59
N THR A 198 -15.05 5.30 -7.50
CA THR A 198 -15.48 4.06 -8.15
C THR A 198 -14.39 3.54 -9.11
N SER A 199 -13.39 4.38 -9.39
CA SER A 199 -12.24 4.09 -10.24
C SER A 199 -10.94 4.25 -9.47
N ILE A 200 -10.08 3.26 -9.53
CA ILE A 200 -8.71 3.28 -9.01
C ILE A 200 -7.81 4.33 -9.70
N PHE A 201 -8.26 4.88 -10.81
CA PHE A 201 -7.51 5.87 -11.60
C PHE A 201 -7.92 7.32 -11.32
N THR A 202 -8.81 7.56 -10.37
CA THR A 202 -9.15 8.92 -9.97
C THR A 202 -8.14 9.34 -8.89
N TYR A 203 -7.17 10.14 -9.27
CA TYR A 203 -6.16 10.66 -8.36
C TYR A 203 -6.79 11.65 -7.39
N PRO A 204 -6.48 11.56 -6.10
CA PRO A 204 -6.92 12.58 -5.17
C PRO A 204 -6.28 13.92 -5.52
N SER A 205 -7.01 15.00 -5.34
CA SER A 205 -6.48 16.36 -5.46
C SER A 205 -5.69 16.79 -4.21
N TYR A 206 -5.55 15.93 -3.21
CA TYR A 206 -4.90 16.17 -1.93
C TYR A 206 -4.24 14.88 -1.41
N VAL A 207 -3.36 15.01 -0.44
CA VAL A 207 -2.71 13.85 0.20
C VAL A 207 -3.69 13.13 1.10
N VAL A 208 -3.72 11.80 1.02
CA VAL A 208 -4.65 10.94 1.78
C VAL A 208 -3.99 10.32 3.00
N ALA A 209 -2.74 9.87 2.87
CA ALA A 209 -1.99 9.26 3.97
C ALA A 209 -0.57 9.79 4.00
N GLN A 210 -0.07 10.10 5.20
CA GLN A 210 1.29 10.60 5.42
C GLN A 210 1.94 9.94 6.63
N ASN A 211 3.24 9.65 6.52
CA ASN A 211 4.03 9.07 7.59
C ASN A 211 3.39 7.80 8.20
N THR A 212 2.68 7.04 7.38
CA THR A 212 2.10 5.76 7.78
C THR A 212 3.13 4.65 7.62
N THR A 213 3.05 3.63 8.45
CA THR A 213 3.96 2.48 8.38
C THR A 213 3.17 1.18 8.33
N VAL A 214 3.51 0.33 7.36
CA VAL A 214 3.04 -1.05 7.28
C VAL A 214 4.25 -1.94 7.37
N SER A 215 4.42 -2.64 8.50
CA SER A 215 5.60 -3.44 8.76
C SER A 215 5.27 -4.85 9.19
N ASN A 216 6.10 -5.80 8.75
CA ASN A 216 6.05 -7.21 9.17
C ASN A 216 4.66 -7.86 8.94
N CYS A 217 3.84 -7.32 8.05
CA CYS A 217 2.49 -7.80 7.79
C CYS A 217 2.46 -8.91 6.74
N LEU A 218 1.50 -9.82 6.91
CA LEU A 218 1.18 -10.84 5.91
C LEU A 218 -0.08 -10.44 5.14
N MET A 219 0.03 -10.34 3.81
CA MET A 219 -1.08 -10.03 2.90
C MET A 219 -1.33 -11.22 1.98
N ARG A 220 -2.55 -11.78 2.01
CA ARG A 220 -2.85 -12.99 1.24
C ARG A 220 -4.34 -13.20 0.98
N THR A 221 -4.65 -14.16 0.11
CA THR A 221 -5.95 -14.85 0.09
C THR A 221 -5.79 -16.22 0.77
N THR A 222 -6.79 -16.63 1.53
CA THR A 222 -6.80 -17.98 2.16
C THR A 222 -7.30 -19.07 1.20
N ASN A 223 -8.00 -18.69 0.13
CA ASN A 223 -8.45 -19.62 -0.90
C ASN A 223 -7.45 -19.66 -2.05
N SER A 224 -6.70 -20.74 -2.17
CA SER A 224 -5.69 -20.95 -3.22
C SER A 224 -6.27 -20.98 -4.64
N ASN A 225 -7.56 -21.30 -4.80
CA ASN A 225 -8.25 -21.35 -6.09
C ASN A 225 -8.82 -19.99 -6.50
N SER A 226 -8.80 -19.01 -5.62
CA SER A 226 -9.25 -17.64 -5.90
C SER A 226 -8.08 -16.81 -6.42
N PRO A 227 -8.28 -15.94 -7.43
CA PRO A 227 -7.30 -14.92 -7.73
C PRO A 227 -7.07 -14.09 -6.47
N GLY A 228 -5.82 -13.75 -6.21
CA GLY A 228 -5.46 -12.87 -5.10
C GLY A 228 -6.02 -11.44 -5.27
N PRO A 229 -5.77 -10.56 -4.33
CA PRO A 229 -6.13 -9.15 -4.47
C PRO A 229 -5.41 -8.55 -5.68
N THR A 230 -6.05 -7.63 -6.38
CA THR A 230 -5.43 -6.92 -7.51
C THR A 230 -4.15 -6.23 -7.05
N TYR A 231 -4.18 -5.66 -5.86
CA TYR A 231 -3.04 -5.03 -5.19
C TYR A 231 -2.79 -5.70 -3.83
N GLY A 232 -1.54 -6.05 -3.57
CA GLY A 232 -1.13 -6.28 -2.19
C GLY A 232 -1.15 -4.94 -1.44
N ILE A 233 -0.38 -3.98 -1.93
CA ILE A 233 -0.36 -2.59 -1.46
C ILE A 233 -0.62 -1.67 -2.67
N LEU A 234 -1.55 -0.74 -2.51
CA LEU A 234 -1.76 0.39 -3.39
C LEU A 234 -1.60 1.68 -2.58
N ASP A 235 -0.59 2.47 -2.91
CA ASP A 235 -0.41 3.81 -2.35
C ASP A 235 -0.55 4.86 -3.45
N CYS A 236 -1.61 5.68 -3.35
CA CYS A 236 -1.90 6.75 -4.27
C CYS A 236 -1.74 8.10 -3.59
N GLY A 237 -0.75 8.85 -4.04
CA GLY A 237 -0.60 10.26 -3.71
C GLY A 237 -1.44 11.17 -4.60
N SER A 238 -1.22 12.47 -4.46
CA SER A 238 -1.93 13.48 -5.25
C SER A 238 -1.22 13.78 -6.56
N SER A 239 -1.90 13.64 -7.68
CA SER A 239 -1.36 14.02 -9.00
C SER A 239 -1.06 15.53 -9.12
N SER A 240 -1.67 16.36 -8.28
CA SER A 240 -1.46 17.82 -8.27
C SER A 240 -0.31 18.25 -7.37
N TYR A 241 0.02 17.49 -6.34
CA TYR A 241 0.98 17.88 -5.29
C TYR A 241 2.12 16.88 -5.08
N PHE A 242 2.24 15.85 -5.89
CA PHE A 242 3.22 14.77 -5.70
C PHE A 242 4.68 15.24 -5.67
N SER A 243 5.01 16.37 -6.28
CA SER A 243 6.38 16.92 -6.25
C SER A 243 6.67 17.80 -5.03
N SER A 244 5.65 18.36 -4.37
CA SER A 244 5.79 19.35 -3.31
C SER A 244 5.44 18.85 -1.92
N THR A 245 4.57 17.83 -1.83
CA THR A 245 4.11 17.30 -0.55
C THR A 245 4.65 15.90 -0.33
N VAL A 246 5.39 15.70 0.76
CA VAL A 246 5.95 14.40 1.13
C VAL A 246 4.88 13.55 1.76
N ASN A 247 4.59 12.39 1.19
CA ASN A 247 3.76 11.35 1.81
C ASN A 247 4.57 10.62 2.90
N GLY A 248 5.77 10.17 2.56
CA GLY A 248 6.72 9.58 3.51
C GLY A 248 6.26 8.25 4.12
N ASN A 249 5.40 7.51 3.43
CA ASN A 249 4.90 6.24 3.92
C ASN A 249 5.99 5.16 3.83
N THR A 250 5.93 4.17 4.71
CA THR A 250 6.91 3.09 4.79
C THR A 250 6.24 1.73 4.73
N PHE A 251 6.69 0.89 3.78
CA PHE A 251 6.28 -0.49 3.61
C PHE A 251 7.49 -1.39 3.81
N LYS A 252 7.58 -2.05 4.98
CA LYS A 252 8.81 -2.72 5.39
C LYS A 252 8.59 -4.13 5.90
N GLY A 253 9.38 -5.10 5.37
CA GLY A 253 9.39 -6.48 5.88
C GLY A 253 8.06 -7.22 5.71
N ASN A 254 7.20 -6.78 4.79
CA ASN A 254 5.91 -7.42 4.56
C ASN A 254 6.05 -8.64 3.67
N THR A 255 5.20 -9.64 3.89
CA THR A 255 5.04 -10.79 3.01
C THR A 255 3.74 -10.63 2.22
N ILE A 256 3.84 -10.54 0.88
CA ILE A 256 2.70 -10.30 -0.01
C ILE A 256 2.56 -11.50 -0.95
N GLN A 257 1.48 -12.25 -0.81
CA GLN A 257 1.29 -13.53 -1.49
C GLN A 257 0.09 -13.53 -2.43
N ASN A 258 0.28 -14.16 -3.60
CA ASN A 258 -0.79 -14.49 -4.54
C ASN A 258 -1.62 -13.29 -5.02
N PHE A 259 -1.00 -12.12 -5.16
CA PHE A 259 -1.65 -10.96 -5.77
C PHE A 259 -1.97 -11.21 -7.26
N TYR A 260 -3.04 -10.56 -7.76
CA TYR A 260 -3.52 -10.79 -9.13
C TYR A 260 -2.74 -10.00 -10.18
N TYR A 261 -2.39 -8.73 -9.88
CA TYR A 261 -1.76 -7.81 -10.84
C TYR A 261 -0.51 -7.14 -10.28
N TYR A 262 -0.62 -6.50 -9.10
CA TYR A 262 0.49 -5.77 -8.46
C TYR A 262 0.75 -6.30 -7.04
N GLY A 263 2.00 -6.60 -6.75
CA GLY A 263 2.41 -6.80 -5.36
C GLY A 263 2.35 -5.48 -4.60
N ILE A 264 3.12 -4.48 -5.05
CA ILE A 264 3.10 -3.10 -4.53
C ILE A 264 2.97 -2.13 -5.71
N TYR A 265 2.02 -1.22 -5.64
CA TYR A 265 1.85 -0.15 -6.60
C TYR A 265 1.90 1.22 -5.92
N LEU A 266 2.88 2.02 -6.28
CA LEU A 266 3.08 3.40 -5.83
C LEU A 266 2.72 4.33 -6.98
N ASN A 267 1.84 5.30 -6.73
CA ASN A 267 1.30 6.13 -7.79
C ASN A 267 1.21 7.60 -7.36
N TYR A 268 1.96 8.49 -8.00
CA TYR A 268 2.07 9.91 -7.66
C TYR A 268 2.43 10.16 -6.19
N VAL A 269 3.36 9.41 -5.64
CA VAL A 269 3.79 9.50 -4.25
C VAL A 269 5.16 10.18 -4.12
N ASN A 270 5.47 10.66 -2.91
CA ASN A 270 6.73 11.36 -2.63
C ASN A 270 7.30 10.93 -1.28
N GLY A 271 8.52 10.40 -1.32
CA GLY A 271 9.28 10.08 -0.11
C GLY A 271 9.03 8.70 0.47
N GLU A 272 8.37 7.79 -0.24
CA GLU A 272 8.08 6.44 0.25
C GLU A 272 9.33 5.58 0.34
N THR A 273 9.29 4.66 1.30
CA THR A 273 10.26 3.58 1.47
C THR A 273 9.58 2.23 1.31
N VAL A 274 10.10 1.41 0.40
CA VAL A 274 9.71 0.00 0.19
C VAL A 274 10.93 -0.85 0.50
N GLU A 275 10.99 -1.42 1.70
CA GLU A 275 12.21 -2.09 2.17
C GLU A 275 11.96 -3.52 2.64
N GLY A 276 12.75 -4.46 2.15
CA GLY A 276 12.82 -5.82 2.70
C GLY A 276 11.52 -6.61 2.59
N ASN A 277 10.63 -6.28 1.64
CA ASN A 277 9.39 -7.02 1.45
C ASN A 277 9.64 -8.28 0.62
N ASP A 278 8.84 -9.32 0.89
CA ASP A 278 8.83 -10.60 0.20
C ASP A 278 7.54 -10.76 -0.62
N LEU A 279 7.67 -10.76 -1.94
CA LEU A 279 6.54 -10.73 -2.87
C LEU A 279 6.52 -11.98 -3.74
N SER A 280 5.45 -12.77 -3.70
CA SER A 280 5.38 -14.01 -4.46
C SER A 280 3.98 -14.41 -4.91
N ARG A 281 3.93 -15.33 -5.88
CA ARG A 281 2.71 -16.02 -6.32
C ARG A 281 2.87 -17.54 -6.34
N ALA A 282 3.77 -18.08 -5.55
CA ALA A 282 4.13 -19.50 -5.54
C ALA A 282 2.92 -20.46 -5.36
N ASN A 283 1.92 -20.02 -4.58
CA ASN A 283 0.74 -20.82 -4.26
C ASN A 283 -0.50 -20.46 -5.12
N ALA A 284 -0.36 -19.62 -6.14
CA ALA A 284 -1.46 -19.31 -7.04
C ALA A 284 -1.77 -20.54 -7.93
N THR A 285 -2.90 -21.19 -7.70
CA THR A 285 -3.35 -22.33 -8.50
C THR A 285 -4.21 -21.90 -9.69
N SER A 286 -4.77 -20.70 -9.66
CA SER A 286 -5.57 -20.16 -10.76
C SER A 286 -4.67 -19.62 -11.87
N ASN A 287 -4.97 -20.03 -13.11
CA ASN A 287 -4.33 -19.51 -14.33
C ASN A 287 -4.71 -18.03 -14.63
N ASN A 288 -5.47 -17.41 -13.76
CA ASN A 288 -5.99 -16.05 -13.92
C ASN A 288 -4.95 -15.01 -13.48
N ALA A 289 -3.83 -14.96 -14.19
CA ALA A 289 -2.99 -13.77 -14.14
C ALA A 289 -3.47 -12.79 -15.21
N TYR A 290 -3.42 -11.50 -14.91
CA TYR A 290 -3.64 -10.47 -15.91
C TYR A 290 -2.51 -10.55 -16.97
N SER A 291 -2.72 -9.97 -18.15
CA SER A 291 -1.70 -9.96 -19.21
C SER A 291 -0.36 -9.36 -18.78
N TYR A 292 -0.36 -8.56 -17.74
CA TYR A 292 0.80 -7.93 -17.12
C TYR A 292 0.82 -8.27 -15.64
N LEU A 293 2.01 -8.58 -15.11
CA LEU A 293 2.24 -8.88 -13.70
C LEU A 293 3.43 -8.08 -13.19
N TYR A 294 3.22 -7.33 -12.12
CA TYR A 294 4.25 -6.49 -11.51
C TYR A 294 4.50 -6.91 -10.06
N GLY A 295 5.75 -7.17 -9.73
CA GLY A 295 6.15 -7.30 -8.33
C GLY A 295 6.00 -5.96 -7.62
N ILE A 296 6.81 -4.98 -8.01
CA ILE A 296 6.74 -3.59 -7.51
C ILE A 296 6.64 -2.65 -8.72
N TYR A 297 5.67 -1.75 -8.70
CA TYR A 297 5.50 -0.71 -9.71
C TYR A 297 5.46 0.67 -9.06
N SER A 298 6.32 1.56 -9.52
CA SER A 298 6.33 2.97 -9.11
C SER A 298 6.10 3.86 -10.32
N TYR A 299 5.08 4.71 -10.24
CA TYR A 299 4.61 5.54 -11.34
C TYR A 299 4.56 7.01 -10.93
N TYR A 300 5.27 7.88 -11.67
CA TYR A 300 5.35 9.31 -11.41
C TYR A 300 5.63 9.66 -9.95
N SER A 301 6.72 9.16 -9.41
CA SER A 301 7.01 9.28 -7.98
C SER A 301 8.33 10.01 -7.72
N TYR A 302 8.45 10.62 -6.53
CA TYR A 302 9.61 11.39 -6.11
C TYR A 302 10.26 10.82 -4.85
N GLY A 303 11.59 10.82 -4.78
CA GLY A 303 12.34 10.42 -3.58
C GLY A 303 12.05 8.99 -3.10
N ILE A 304 11.72 8.07 -4.04
CA ILE A 304 11.32 6.70 -3.72
C ILE A 304 12.55 5.85 -3.47
N GLN A 305 12.50 5.05 -2.42
CA GLN A 305 13.53 4.09 -2.07
C GLN A 305 12.96 2.67 -2.08
N ILE A 306 13.32 1.88 -3.11
CA ILE A 306 12.94 0.47 -3.26
C ILE A 306 14.17 -0.37 -2.99
N VAL A 307 14.29 -0.93 -1.77
CA VAL A 307 15.53 -1.54 -1.32
C VAL A 307 15.34 -2.90 -0.67
N LYS A 308 16.26 -3.81 -0.97
CA LYS A 308 16.35 -5.14 -0.31
C LYS A 308 15.08 -5.98 -0.42
N ASN A 309 14.20 -5.71 -1.38
CA ASN A 309 13.01 -6.52 -1.59
C ASN A 309 13.35 -7.81 -2.33
N ASN A 310 12.58 -8.85 -2.06
CA ASN A 310 12.63 -10.12 -2.75
C ASN A 310 11.35 -10.32 -3.55
N VAL A 311 11.45 -10.28 -4.88
CA VAL A 311 10.34 -10.54 -5.80
C VAL A 311 10.60 -11.88 -6.45
N HIS A 312 9.76 -12.87 -6.15
CA HIS A 312 10.05 -14.22 -6.59
C HIS A 312 8.81 -15.06 -6.92
N ASP A 313 9.05 -16.18 -7.59
CA ASP A 313 8.02 -17.15 -7.93
C ASP A 313 6.78 -16.47 -8.54
N LEU A 314 7.00 -15.55 -9.49
CA LEU A 314 5.95 -14.96 -10.31
C LEU A 314 5.73 -15.89 -11.51
N PRO A 315 4.87 -16.94 -11.40
CA PRO A 315 4.76 -17.91 -12.44
C PRO A 315 3.84 -17.44 -13.57
N PHE A 316 4.27 -17.72 -14.77
CA PHE A 316 3.36 -17.96 -15.86
C PHE A 316 2.84 -19.39 -15.73
N LYS A 317 1.59 -19.58 -15.32
CA LYS A 317 0.90 -20.86 -15.43
C LYS A 317 -0.18 -20.76 -16.49
N GLY A 318 0.22 -20.75 -17.77
CA GLY A 318 -0.69 -21.03 -18.88
C GLY A 318 -0.65 -22.53 -19.18
N ALA A 319 -1.78 -23.20 -19.25
CA ALA A 319 -1.86 -24.44 -19.99
C ALA A 319 -1.44 -24.14 -21.43
N THR A 320 -0.73 -25.07 -22.05
CA THR A 320 -0.30 -25.04 -23.43
C THR A 320 -1.31 -24.34 -24.34
N GLY A 321 -1.03 -23.09 -24.73
CA GLY A 321 -1.74 -22.38 -25.78
C GLY A 321 -2.70 -21.25 -25.44
N THR A 322 -3.03 -20.96 -24.19
CA THR A 322 -3.97 -19.86 -23.87
C THR A 322 -3.64 -19.14 -22.57
N ALA A 323 -3.44 -17.82 -22.70
CA ALA A 323 -3.60 -16.77 -21.68
C ALA A 323 -2.92 -16.98 -20.31
N GLY A 324 -1.67 -16.65 -20.25
CA GLY A 324 -0.95 -16.36 -19.00
C GLY A 324 -0.39 -14.94 -19.00
N SER A 325 0.34 -14.56 -17.99
CA SER A 325 1.01 -13.26 -17.97
C SER A 325 1.98 -13.16 -19.13
N TYR A 326 1.61 -12.37 -20.12
CA TYR A 326 2.46 -12.16 -21.28
C TYR A 326 3.71 -11.39 -20.91
N TYR A 327 3.57 -10.50 -19.92
CA TYR A 327 4.63 -9.61 -19.46
C TYR A 327 4.81 -9.75 -17.95
N VAL A 328 6.02 -10.01 -17.53
CA VAL A 328 6.39 -10.05 -16.11
C VAL A 328 7.46 -8.99 -15.84
N TYR A 329 7.14 -8.13 -14.90
CA TYR A 329 8.06 -7.10 -14.39
C TYR A 329 8.35 -7.41 -12.92
N GLY A 330 9.61 -7.65 -12.61
CA GLY A 330 10.01 -7.78 -11.21
C GLY A 330 9.83 -6.44 -10.49
N ILE A 331 10.56 -5.41 -10.93
CA ILE A 331 10.44 -4.03 -10.44
C ILE A 331 10.35 -3.10 -11.66
N TYR A 332 9.34 -2.25 -11.69
CA TYR A 332 9.17 -1.25 -12.75
C TYR A 332 9.07 0.15 -12.15
N THR A 333 9.92 1.06 -12.63
CA THR A 333 9.90 2.47 -12.26
C THR A 333 9.65 3.34 -13.49
N TYR A 334 8.65 4.20 -13.42
CA TYR A 334 8.27 5.09 -14.51
C TYR A 334 8.22 6.54 -14.01
N TYR A 335 9.03 7.43 -14.61
CA TYR A 335 9.16 8.83 -14.22
C TYR A 335 9.54 9.04 -12.74
N ASN A 336 10.44 8.22 -12.23
CA ASN A 336 10.93 8.40 -10.87
C ASN A 336 12.04 9.47 -10.83
N ARG A 337 11.99 10.33 -9.81
CA ARG A 337 12.93 11.44 -9.64
C ARG A 337 13.31 11.62 -8.16
N PRO A 338 14.46 12.20 -7.85
CA PRO A 338 14.72 12.63 -6.49
C PRO A 338 13.73 13.73 -6.10
N SER A 339 13.37 13.79 -4.84
CA SER A 339 12.72 14.98 -4.26
C SER A 339 13.79 15.96 -3.76
N SER A 340 13.37 17.13 -3.31
CA SER A 340 14.28 18.10 -2.67
C SER A 340 14.94 17.55 -1.40
N ALA A 341 14.31 16.57 -0.75
CA ALA A 341 14.75 16.01 0.54
C ALA A 341 15.35 14.60 0.41
N ARG A 342 15.08 13.87 -0.69
CA ARG A 342 15.47 12.44 -0.80
C ARG A 342 15.88 12.06 -2.21
N SER A 343 16.92 11.22 -2.29
CA SER A 343 17.30 10.55 -3.52
C SER A 343 16.31 9.45 -3.89
N SER A 344 16.19 9.17 -5.19
CA SER A 344 15.38 8.06 -5.72
C SER A 344 16.29 6.92 -6.14
N PHE A 345 15.99 5.69 -5.68
CA PHE A 345 16.82 4.52 -6.05
C PHE A 345 16.08 3.17 -5.93
N VAL A 346 16.58 2.20 -6.69
CA VAL A 346 16.19 0.78 -6.67
C VAL A 346 17.44 -0.04 -6.39
N ASP A 347 17.73 -0.31 -5.14
CA ASP A 347 19.01 -0.87 -4.76
C ASP A 347 18.92 -2.16 -3.95
N ASN A 348 19.83 -3.09 -4.22
CA ASN A 348 20.00 -4.34 -3.47
C ASN A 348 18.76 -5.25 -3.46
N ASN A 349 17.89 -5.18 -4.46
CA ASN A 349 16.73 -6.06 -4.59
C ASN A 349 17.10 -7.38 -5.26
N ILE A 350 16.26 -8.39 -5.05
CA ILE A 350 16.36 -9.69 -5.71
C ILE A 350 15.09 -9.91 -6.53
N VAL A 351 15.28 -10.33 -7.79
CA VAL A 351 14.19 -10.80 -8.67
C VAL A 351 14.56 -12.19 -9.14
N GLU A 352 13.86 -13.21 -8.68
CA GLU A 352 14.24 -14.58 -8.95
C GLU A 352 13.05 -15.54 -9.18
N LYS A 353 13.32 -16.66 -9.89
CA LYS A 353 12.35 -17.74 -10.13
C LYS A 353 11.05 -17.26 -10.76
N CYS A 354 11.10 -16.20 -11.52
CA CYS A 354 9.95 -15.68 -12.26
C CYS A 354 9.90 -16.30 -13.66
N LEU A 355 8.71 -16.42 -14.20
CA LEU A 355 8.47 -17.01 -15.51
C LEU A 355 7.48 -16.15 -16.30
N SER A 356 7.87 -15.71 -17.51
CA SER A 356 7.02 -14.99 -18.45
C SER A 356 6.79 -15.78 -19.75
N TYR A 357 5.74 -15.43 -20.47
CA TYR A 357 5.51 -16.01 -21.80
C TYR A 357 6.16 -15.16 -22.90
N TYR A 358 5.87 -13.85 -22.97
CA TYR A 358 6.41 -13.00 -24.03
C TYR A 358 7.62 -12.19 -23.60
N TYR A 359 7.47 -11.37 -22.58
CA TYR A 359 8.52 -10.46 -22.14
C TYR A 359 8.78 -10.59 -20.65
N PHE A 360 10.03 -10.72 -20.32
CA PHE A 360 10.48 -10.65 -18.94
C PHE A 360 11.36 -9.41 -18.74
N TYR A 361 11.04 -8.63 -17.74
CA TYR A 361 11.85 -7.54 -17.25
C TYR A 361 12.16 -7.77 -15.77
N GLY A 362 13.42 -8.01 -15.46
CA GLY A 362 13.84 -8.14 -14.06
C GLY A 362 13.65 -6.80 -13.35
N ILE A 363 14.35 -5.76 -13.83
CA ILE A 363 14.17 -4.38 -13.39
C ILE A 363 14.04 -3.50 -14.63
N TYR A 364 13.00 -2.69 -14.68
CA TYR A 364 12.76 -1.74 -15.76
C TYR A 364 12.70 -0.32 -15.20
N SER A 365 13.63 0.53 -15.63
CA SER A 365 13.63 1.97 -15.35
C SER A 365 13.29 2.72 -16.63
N TYR A 366 12.30 3.62 -16.57
CA TYR A 366 11.80 4.31 -17.76
C TYR A 366 11.51 5.78 -17.47
N TYR A 367 12.11 6.68 -18.26
CA TYR A 367 12.04 8.12 -18.10
C TYR A 367 12.42 8.64 -16.69
N SER A 368 13.21 7.90 -15.95
CA SER A 368 13.65 8.32 -14.62
C SER A 368 14.79 9.32 -14.71
N TYR A 369 14.92 10.20 -13.71
CA TYR A 369 15.93 11.23 -13.68
C TYR A 369 16.72 11.19 -12.37
N ASN A 370 18.07 11.25 -12.46
CA ASN A 370 19.00 11.18 -11.34
C ASN A 370 18.63 10.03 -10.37
N HIS A 371 18.55 8.85 -10.94
CA HIS A 371 18.03 7.65 -10.30
C HIS A 371 19.10 6.56 -10.28
N SER A 372 19.22 5.86 -9.16
CA SER A 372 20.14 4.71 -9.01
C SER A 372 19.38 3.40 -9.16
N VAL A 373 19.96 2.46 -9.89
CA VAL A 373 19.57 1.04 -9.94
C VAL A 373 20.82 0.22 -9.69
N SER A 374 21.13 -0.07 -8.43
CA SER A 374 22.44 -0.60 -8.05
C SER A 374 22.38 -1.77 -7.09
N GLY A 375 23.36 -2.68 -7.20
CA GLY A 375 23.49 -3.83 -6.29
C GLY A 375 22.37 -4.88 -6.42
N ASN A 376 21.50 -4.79 -7.44
CA ASN A 376 20.39 -5.71 -7.60
C ASN A 376 20.83 -7.06 -8.18
N LYS A 377 20.04 -8.10 -7.91
CA LYS A 377 20.24 -9.45 -8.42
C LYS A 377 19.02 -9.92 -9.19
N VAL A 378 19.20 -10.23 -10.48
CA VAL A 378 18.18 -10.82 -11.35
C VAL A 378 18.67 -12.22 -11.74
N ARG A 379 18.08 -13.26 -11.17
CA ARG A 379 18.60 -14.63 -11.32
C ARG A 379 17.54 -15.72 -11.37
N ASN A 380 17.88 -16.84 -12.00
CA ASN A 380 17.04 -18.03 -12.09
C ASN A 380 15.65 -17.76 -12.67
N ASN A 381 15.52 -16.75 -13.54
CA ASN A 381 14.28 -16.42 -14.23
C ASN A 381 14.21 -17.06 -15.60
N SER A 382 13.03 -17.21 -16.16
CA SER A 382 12.83 -17.79 -17.48
C SER A 382 11.81 -17.01 -18.31
N ASN A 383 11.99 -17.02 -19.64
CA ASN A 383 11.07 -16.47 -20.61
C ASN A 383 10.90 -17.42 -21.80
N TYR A 384 9.68 -17.54 -22.36
CA TYR A 384 9.37 -18.54 -23.38
C TYR A 384 9.48 -18.01 -24.82
N ALA A 385 8.96 -16.82 -25.14
CA ALA A 385 8.63 -16.54 -26.52
C ALA A 385 9.40 -15.38 -27.17
N TYR A 386 9.59 -14.23 -26.50
CA TYR A 386 10.18 -13.06 -27.15
C TYR A 386 11.49 -12.60 -26.49
N TYR A 387 11.41 -11.65 -25.57
CA TYR A 387 12.60 -10.97 -25.05
C TYR A 387 12.76 -11.15 -23.55
N PHE A 388 13.98 -11.37 -23.14
CA PHE A 388 14.40 -11.35 -21.76
C PHE A 388 15.30 -10.15 -21.50
N TYR A 389 14.92 -9.29 -20.58
CA TYR A 389 15.71 -8.18 -20.09
C TYR A 389 16.01 -8.40 -18.60
N GLY A 390 17.28 -8.56 -18.27
CA GLY A 390 17.68 -8.60 -16.87
C GLY A 390 17.45 -7.24 -16.21
N ILE A 391 18.11 -6.19 -16.73
CA ILE A 391 17.88 -4.79 -16.36
C ILE A 391 17.69 -3.99 -17.64
N TYR A 392 16.60 -3.23 -17.71
CA TYR A 392 16.30 -2.37 -18.85
C TYR A 392 16.16 -0.92 -18.37
N SER A 393 17.02 -0.04 -18.86
CA SER A 393 16.99 1.40 -18.63
C SER A 393 16.70 2.11 -19.94
N TYR A 394 15.61 2.87 -20.00
CA TYR A 394 15.15 3.45 -21.27
C TYR A 394 14.67 4.89 -21.10
N PHE A 395 15.21 5.81 -21.89
CA PHE A 395 15.02 7.26 -21.78
C PHE A 395 15.39 7.84 -20.38
N ASP A 396 16.21 7.17 -19.62
CA ASP A 396 16.64 7.67 -18.32
C ASP A 396 17.69 8.77 -18.47
N GLN A 397 17.76 9.65 -17.46
CA GLN A 397 18.75 10.74 -17.43
C GLN A 397 19.56 10.67 -16.13
N LEU A 398 20.87 10.86 -16.23
CA LEU A 398 21.78 10.82 -15.09
C LEU A 398 21.62 9.52 -14.27
N ILE A 399 21.50 8.39 -14.98
CA ILE A 399 21.25 7.08 -14.36
C ILE A 399 22.56 6.47 -13.82
N LYS A 400 22.45 5.78 -12.69
CA LYS A 400 23.56 4.98 -12.11
C LYS A 400 23.16 3.51 -12.08
N LEU A 401 23.88 2.70 -12.84
CA LEU A 401 23.69 1.26 -12.98
C LEU A 401 24.95 0.55 -12.47
N ASN A 402 25.09 0.41 -11.15
CA ASN A 402 26.33 -0.06 -10.56
C ASN A 402 26.17 -1.38 -9.80
N SER A 403 27.16 -2.26 -9.89
CA SER A 403 27.26 -3.48 -9.08
C SER A 403 26.06 -4.43 -9.18
N ASN A 404 25.30 -4.38 -10.28
CA ASN A 404 24.17 -5.28 -10.50
C ASN A 404 24.66 -6.66 -10.98
N GLN A 405 23.85 -7.67 -10.75
CA GLN A 405 24.11 -9.05 -11.08
C GLN A 405 22.94 -9.65 -11.86
N VAL A 406 23.18 -10.08 -13.11
CA VAL A 406 22.22 -10.81 -13.95
C VAL A 406 22.79 -12.19 -14.20
N ASP A 407 22.19 -13.22 -13.62
CA ASP A 407 22.85 -14.51 -13.44
C ASP A 407 21.89 -15.70 -13.60
N THR A 408 22.33 -16.77 -14.22
CA THR A 408 21.60 -18.04 -14.30
C THR A 408 20.17 -17.95 -14.85
N ASN A 409 19.89 -16.99 -15.72
CA ASN A 409 18.59 -16.82 -16.36
C ASN A 409 18.53 -17.60 -17.69
N ASN A 410 17.31 -17.96 -18.11
CA ASN A 410 17.05 -18.71 -19.32
C ASN A 410 16.04 -18.00 -20.23
N ASN A 411 16.34 -17.93 -21.53
CA ASN A 411 15.41 -17.43 -22.54
C ASN A 411 15.24 -18.48 -23.63
N ASP A 412 14.01 -18.90 -23.87
CA ASP A 412 13.66 -19.76 -25.00
C ASP A 412 13.12 -18.91 -26.17
N GLY A 413 13.01 -17.60 -25.96
CA GLY A 413 12.54 -16.63 -26.95
C GLY A 413 13.64 -16.10 -27.87
N TYR A 414 13.43 -14.89 -28.43
CA TYR A 414 14.29 -14.34 -29.47
C TYR A 414 15.60 -13.79 -28.93
N TYR A 415 15.55 -12.80 -28.05
CA TYR A 415 16.74 -12.11 -27.58
C TYR A 415 16.85 -12.16 -26.06
N PHE A 416 18.06 -12.32 -25.59
CA PHE A 416 18.44 -12.18 -24.19
C PHE A 416 19.35 -10.96 -24.04
N TYR A 417 18.90 -10.00 -23.24
CA TYR A 417 19.71 -8.86 -22.82
C TYR A 417 19.98 -8.97 -21.31
N GLY A 418 21.25 -9.09 -20.94
CA GLY A 418 21.64 -9.01 -19.55
C GLY A 418 21.31 -7.63 -18.99
N MET A 419 21.82 -6.59 -19.64
CA MET A 419 21.40 -5.19 -19.44
C MET A 419 21.21 -4.52 -20.80
N GLU A 420 20.11 -3.79 -20.97
CA GLU A 420 19.90 -2.94 -22.14
C GLU A 420 19.68 -1.50 -21.67
N ILE A 421 20.41 -0.58 -22.29
CA ILE A 421 20.39 0.85 -21.95
C ILE A 421 20.14 1.61 -23.25
N GLY A 422 18.91 2.14 -23.39
CA GLY A 422 18.49 2.86 -24.57
C GLY A 422 18.20 4.32 -24.30
N TYR A 423 18.64 5.22 -25.19
CA TYR A 423 18.35 6.65 -25.20
C TYR A 423 18.67 7.36 -23.86
N ALA A 424 19.65 6.90 -23.12
CA ALA A 424 20.08 7.58 -21.91
C ALA A 424 20.64 8.98 -22.25
N SER A 425 20.44 9.95 -21.38
CA SER A 425 20.93 11.31 -21.58
C SER A 425 21.59 11.88 -20.31
N GLY A 426 22.33 12.99 -20.48
CA GLY A 426 23.02 13.64 -19.38
C GLY A 426 24.52 13.31 -19.32
N SER A 427 25.26 14.08 -18.54
CA SER A 427 26.72 14.07 -18.51
C SER A 427 27.35 13.23 -17.41
N ALA A 428 26.56 12.59 -16.58
CA ALA A 428 27.06 11.81 -15.41
C ALA A 428 26.36 10.45 -15.25
N ASN A 429 26.18 9.72 -16.38
CA ASN A 429 25.69 8.34 -16.33
C ASN A 429 26.81 7.40 -15.89
N GLU A 430 26.49 6.40 -15.10
CA GLU A 430 27.44 5.40 -14.59
C GLU A 430 26.95 3.98 -14.88
N CYS A 431 27.86 3.10 -15.31
CA CYS A 431 27.59 1.68 -15.50
C CYS A 431 28.83 0.87 -15.07
N ASN A 432 28.99 0.67 -13.75
CA ASN A 432 30.22 0.14 -13.18
C ASN A 432 29.99 -1.21 -12.48
N ASP A 433 31.00 -2.08 -12.47
CA ASP A 433 31.05 -3.33 -11.70
C ASP A 433 29.87 -4.29 -11.92
N ASN A 434 29.17 -4.20 -13.03
CA ASN A 434 28.04 -5.08 -13.31
C ASN A 434 28.52 -6.47 -13.76
N LYS A 435 27.82 -7.52 -13.32
CA LYS A 435 28.16 -8.92 -13.60
C LYS A 435 27.01 -9.62 -14.33
N ILE A 436 27.27 -10.06 -15.56
CA ILE A 436 26.32 -10.80 -16.38
C ILE A 436 26.96 -12.14 -16.74
N ARG A 437 26.43 -13.23 -16.21
CA ARG A 437 27.08 -14.54 -16.32
C ARG A 437 26.10 -15.71 -16.22
N PHE A 438 26.50 -16.86 -16.76
CA PHE A 438 25.74 -18.12 -16.73
C PHE A 438 24.31 -18.02 -17.27
N ASN A 439 24.02 -17.01 -18.11
CA ASN A 439 22.73 -16.88 -18.76
C ASN A 439 22.71 -17.68 -20.06
N LYS A 440 21.51 -18.11 -20.47
CA LYS A 440 21.32 -18.91 -21.67
C LYS A 440 20.25 -18.29 -22.57
N ASN A 441 20.48 -18.35 -23.87
CA ASN A 441 19.46 -18.19 -24.88
C ASN A 441 19.39 -19.51 -25.67
N ASN A 442 18.31 -20.26 -25.50
CA ASN A 442 18.16 -21.60 -26.07
C ASN A 442 17.56 -21.59 -27.47
N ASN A 443 17.17 -20.45 -28.00
CA ASN A 443 16.57 -20.39 -29.34
C ASN A 443 17.62 -20.58 -30.43
N SER A 444 17.63 -21.75 -31.03
CA SER A 444 18.57 -22.12 -32.10
C SER A 444 18.08 -21.81 -33.51
N SER A 445 16.84 -21.30 -33.67
CA SER A 445 16.16 -21.36 -34.97
C SER A 445 16.49 -20.22 -35.92
N TYR A 446 16.99 -19.06 -35.47
CA TYR A 446 17.14 -17.87 -36.34
C TYR A 446 18.25 -16.88 -35.98
N GLY A 447 19.34 -17.28 -35.34
CA GLY A 447 20.48 -16.37 -35.12
C GLY A 447 20.17 -15.24 -34.13
N TYR A 448 19.24 -15.45 -33.22
CA TYR A 448 18.89 -14.50 -32.17
C TYR A 448 19.99 -14.42 -31.11
N GLY A 449 20.23 -13.19 -30.60
CA GLY A 449 21.43 -12.88 -29.84
C GLY A 449 21.26 -13.06 -28.33
N LEU A 450 22.39 -13.36 -27.70
CA LEU A 450 22.62 -13.16 -26.27
C LEU A 450 23.55 -11.97 -26.11
N TYR A 451 23.03 -10.90 -25.51
CA TYR A 451 23.79 -9.67 -25.25
C TYR A 451 24.09 -9.55 -23.76
N GLY A 452 25.34 -9.27 -23.43
CA GLY A 452 25.76 -9.00 -22.08
C GLY A 452 25.22 -7.63 -21.62
N ILE A 453 25.84 -6.57 -22.14
CA ILE A 453 25.39 -5.18 -21.98
C ILE A 453 25.22 -4.60 -23.38
N ASP A 454 24.04 -4.14 -23.68
CA ASP A 454 23.71 -3.43 -24.92
C ASP A 454 23.43 -1.96 -24.62
N MET A 455 24.13 -1.07 -25.27
CA MET A 455 24.01 0.37 -25.05
C MET A 455 23.87 1.07 -26.39
N TYR A 456 22.72 1.75 -26.61
CA TYR A 456 22.52 2.52 -27.81
C TYR A 456 21.94 3.91 -27.53
N ASN A 457 22.41 4.88 -28.30
CA ASN A 457 21.95 6.26 -28.20
C ASN A 457 21.63 6.82 -29.59
N TYR A 458 20.46 7.37 -29.76
CA TYR A 458 19.98 7.78 -31.10
C TYR A 458 20.36 9.21 -31.49
N SER A 459 20.53 10.10 -30.54
CA SER A 459 21.06 11.46 -30.73
C SER A 459 21.16 12.16 -29.38
N GLY A 460 22.33 12.49 -28.95
CA GLY A 460 22.53 13.29 -27.76
C GLY A 460 23.86 12.98 -27.06
N THR A 461 24.34 13.93 -26.31
CA THR A 461 25.55 13.77 -25.53
C THR A 461 25.24 12.99 -24.25
N ALA A 462 25.30 11.65 -24.31
CA ALA A 462 25.39 10.86 -23.11
C ALA A 462 26.86 10.58 -22.80
N ASN A 463 27.36 11.07 -21.70
CA ASN A 463 28.68 10.69 -21.21
C ASN A 463 28.53 9.54 -20.21
N TRP A 464 29.25 8.47 -20.46
CA TRP A 464 29.24 7.29 -19.62
C TRP A 464 30.59 7.10 -18.93
N LYS A 465 30.56 6.83 -17.65
CA LYS A 465 31.68 6.26 -16.92
C LYS A 465 31.43 4.76 -16.79
N ILE A 466 32.32 3.95 -17.37
CA ILE A 466 32.26 2.48 -17.33
C ILE A 466 33.56 2.01 -16.70
N GLU A 467 33.48 1.41 -15.54
CA GLU A 467 34.60 0.85 -14.79
C GLU A 467 34.33 -0.62 -14.43
N ARG A 468 35.42 -1.36 -14.23
CA ARG A 468 35.37 -2.77 -13.81
C ARG A 468 35.24 -2.88 -12.32
#